data_9c960a1e07d2571a67dfea976a05aac1
#
_entry.id   9c960a1e07d2571a67dfea976a05aac1
#
_cell.length_a   1.000
_cell.length_b   1.000
_cell.length_c   1.000
_cell.angle_alpha   90.00
_cell.angle_beta   90.00
_cell.angle_gamma   90.00
#
_symmetry.space_group_name_H-M   'P 1'
#
loop_
_entity.id
_entity.type
_entity.pdbx_description
1 polymer ?
#
loop_
_entity_poly.entity_id
_entity_poly.type
_entity_poly.pdbx_seq_one_letter_code
_entity_poly.pdbx_strand_id
1 'polypeptide(L)'
;MPENNTRRNADVLVCQQFRRYYSYEPNVPGYHEDVAFYASGSRIENFPKQHSENCAGKHQNTNSWFKPMVCIFKNMRNRMIEQGLLAEGVAPSYFLEGMLYNVPNDKFGNSYADTWVECFNLSRTYLKIAKRSRSAINVG
;
A
#
# COMPACT_ATOMS: atom_id res chain seq x y z
N MET A 1 22.98 29.60 11.63
CA MET A 1 22.00 30.11 10.66
C MET A 1 20.69 29.41 10.94
N PRO A 2 19.55 30.10 11.04
CA PRO A 2 18.29 29.42 11.27
C PRO A 2 17.98 28.57 10.03
N GLU A 3 17.72 27.30 10.23
CA GLU A 3 17.25 26.38 9.19
C GLU A 3 15.94 26.93 8.59
N ASN A 4 15.95 27.17 7.30
CA ASN A 4 14.79 27.67 6.58
C ASN A 4 13.82 26.49 6.35
N ASN A 5 12.92 26.27 7.28
CA ASN A 5 11.96 25.14 7.34
C ASN A 5 10.85 25.20 6.27
N THR A 6 11.04 25.98 5.21
CA THR A 6 10.04 26.16 4.13
C THR A 6 10.24 25.21 2.95
N ARG A 7 11.31 24.43 2.91
CA ARG A 7 11.55 23.44 1.84
C ARG A 7 11.08 22.07 2.27
N ARG A 8 10.18 21.48 1.49
CA ARG A 8 9.84 20.06 1.63
C ARG A 8 11.00 19.23 1.13
N ASN A 9 11.41 18.23 1.89
CA ASN A 9 12.33 17.22 1.40
C ASN A 9 11.64 16.44 0.27
N ALA A 10 12.31 16.34 -0.87
CA ALA A 10 11.84 15.58 -2.02
C ALA A 10 12.91 14.56 -2.40
N ASP A 11 12.52 13.31 -2.48
CA ASP A 11 13.36 12.24 -3.01
C ASP A 11 13.13 12.15 -4.52
N VAL A 12 14.22 12.16 -5.30
CA VAL A 12 14.17 12.00 -6.75
C VAL A 12 14.75 10.64 -7.11
N LEU A 13 13.92 9.79 -7.71
CA LEU A 13 14.31 8.49 -8.18
C LEU A 13 14.40 8.49 -9.71
N VAL A 14 15.60 8.20 -10.24
CA VAL A 14 15.78 7.97 -11.68
C VAL A 14 15.32 6.55 -11.99
N CYS A 15 14.34 6.42 -12.86
CA CYS A 15 13.75 5.14 -13.24
C CYS A 15 13.49 5.06 -14.75
N GLN A 16 13.33 3.85 -15.26
CA GLN A 16 12.96 3.58 -16.64
C GLN A 16 11.47 3.19 -16.71
N GLN A 17 10.82 3.53 -17.83
CA GLN A 17 9.50 3.00 -18.13
C GLN A 17 9.57 1.49 -18.26
N PHE A 18 8.64 0.80 -17.61
CA PHE A 18 8.56 -0.65 -17.57
C PHE A 18 7.14 -1.11 -17.95
N ARG A 19 7.05 -2.18 -18.75
CA ARG A 19 5.79 -2.83 -19.09
C ARG A 19 5.85 -4.30 -18.72
N ARG A 20 4.91 -4.73 -17.92
CA ARG A 20 4.69 -6.15 -17.62
C ARG A 20 3.52 -6.65 -18.43
N TYR A 21 3.79 -7.45 -19.48
CA TYR A 21 2.76 -8.04 -20.32
C TYR A 21 2.12 -9.24 -19.61
N TYR A 22 0.78 -9.32 -19.65
CA TYR A 22 0.00 -10.47 -19.24
C TYR A 22 -0.78 -11.10 -20.41
N SER A 23 -0.85 -10.44 -21.58
CA SER A 23 -1.40 -10.95 -22.82
C SER A 23 -0.60 -10.41 -24.00
N TYR A 24 -0.38 -11.28 -25.02
CA TYR A 24 0.33 -10.95 -26.26
C TYR A 24 -0.59 -11.09 -27.48
N GLU A 25 -1.86 -10.73 -27.34
CA GLU A 25 -2.75 -10.72 -28.48
C GLU A 25 -2.31 -9.67 -29.52
N PRO A 26 -2.30 -10.01 -30.83
CA PRO A 26 -1.72 -9.14 -31.86
C PRO A 26 -2.33 -7.75 -31.97
N ASN A 27 -3.61 -7.60 -31.62
CA ASN A 27 -4.36 -6.36 -31.80
C ASN A 27 -4.55 -5.55 -30.52
N VAL A 28 -4.43 -6.17 -29.35
CA VAL A 28 -4.58 -5.50 -28.03
C VAL A 28 -3.65 -6.16 -27.01
N PRO A 29 -2.36 -5.83 -27.00
CA PRO A 29 -1.46 -6.36 -25.97
C PRO A 29 -1.90 -5.85 -24.61
N GLY A 30 -2.24 -6.77 -23.70
CA GLY A 30 -2.52 -6.46 -22.30
C GLY A 30 -1.21 -6.30 -21.52
N TYR A 31 -0.97 -5.15 -20.93
CA TYR A 31 0.18 -4.91 -20.07
C TYR A 31 -0.15 -3.94 -18.94
N HIS A 32 0.60 -4.07 -17.85
CA HIS A 32 0.70 -3.04 -16.82
C HIS A 32 1.94 -2.20 -17.10
N GLU A 33 1.76 -0.89 -17.20
CA GLU A 33 2.85 0.05 -17.43
C GLU A 33 3.14 0.81 -16.15
N ASP A 34 4.40 0.85 -15.76
CA ASP A 34 4.89 1.74 -14.72
C ASP A 34 6.42 1.91 -14.77
N VAL A 35 7.14 1.77 -13.67
CA VAL A 35 8.56 2.07 -13.59
C VAL A 35 9.38 0.90 -13.08
N ALA A 36 10.62 0.78 -13.57
CA ALA A 36 11.62 -0.11 -13.01
C ALA A 36 12.94 0.64 -12.74
N PHE A 37 13.64 0.26 -11.71
CA PHE A 37 14.96 0.77 -11.35
C PHE A 37 15.81 -0.31 -10.70
N TYR A 38 17.11 -0.06 -10.58
CA TYR A 38 18.01 -0.95 -9.88
C TYR A 38 18.42 -0.36 -8.53
N ALA A 39 18.34 -1.18 -7.49
CA ALA A 39 18.87 -0.85 -6.17
C ALA A 39 19.63 -2.05 -5.61
N SER A 40 20.83 -1.81 -5.12
CA SER A 40 21.70 -2.86 -4.56
C SER A 40 21.89 -4.07 -5.49
N GLY A 41 22.01 -3.84 -6.81
CA GLY A 41 22.19 -4.89 -7.81
C GLY A 41 20.92 -5.67 -8.18
N SER A 42 19.78 -5.37 -7.60
CA SER A 42 18.49 -6.02 -7.89
C SER A 42 17.55 -5.08 -8.63
N ARG A 43 16.85 -5.63 -9.64
CA ARG A 43 15.78 -4.90 -10.33
C ARG A 43 14.56 -4.82 -9.44
N ILE A 44 14.07 -3.60 -9.22
CA ILE A 44 12.83 -3.32 -8.52
C ILE A 44 11.82 -2.81 -9.54
N GLU A 45 10.66 -3.45 -9.56
CA GLU A 45 9.50 -3.04 -10.35
C GLU A 45 8.49 -2.39 -9.42
N ASN A 46 8.01 -1.21 -9.79
CA ASN A 46 7.04 -0.47 -8.99
C ASN A 46 5.93 0.07 -9.90
N PHE A 47 4.72 0.05 -9.42
CA PHE A 47 3.51 0.43 -10.15
C PHE A 47 2.79 1.61 -9.47
N PRO A 48 3.45 2.78 -9.29
CA PRO A 48 2.88 3.91 -8.55
C PRO A 48 1.65 4.50 -9.22
N LYS A 49 1.57 4.52 -10.55
CA LYS A 49 0.39 5.01 -11.28
C LYS A 49 -0.81 4.10 -11.02
N GLN A 50 -0.66 2.80 -11.21
CA GLN A 50 -1.71 1.82 -10.94
C GLN A 50 -2.14 1.85 -9.47
N HIS A 51 -1.19 1.96 -8.54
CA HIS A 51 -1.49 2.09 -7.11
C HIS A 51 -2.31 3.35 -6.82
N SER A 52 -1.92 4.49 -7.39
CA SER A 52 -2.63 5.76 -7.24
C SER A 52 -4.07 5.70 -7.78
N GLU A 53 -4.24 5.14 -8.97
CA GLU A 53 -5.55 4.95 -9.62
C GLU A 53 -6.45 4.02 -8.80
N ASN A 54 -5.90 2.88 -8.34
CA ASN A 54 -6.60 1.93 -7.49
C ASN A 54 -7.04 2.57 -6.17
N CYS A 55 -6.17 3.33 -5.50
CA CYS A 55 -6.48 4.04 -4.27
C CYS A 55 -7.53 5.14 -4.49
N ALA A 56 -7.50 5.83 -5.64
CA ALA A 56 -8.49 6.83 -5.98
C ALA A 56 -9.87 6.19 -6.23
N GLY A 57 -9.92 5.11 -7.01
CA GLY A 57 -11.13 4.35 -7.25
C GLY A 57 -11.71 3.77 -5.95
N LYS A 58 -10.86 3.18 -5.10
CA LYS A 58 -11.28 2.70 -3.78
C LYS A 58 -11.87 3.80 -2.92
N HIS A 59 -11.29 4.98 -2.93
CA HIS A 59 -11.79 6.12 -2.17
C HIS A 59 -13.19 6.55 -2.64
N GLN A 60 -13.42 6.60 -3.96
CA GLN A 60 -14.73 6.88 -4.53
C GLN A 60 -15.75 5.79 -4.18
N ASN A 61 -15.39 4.52 -4.38
CA ASN A 61 -16.26 3.37 -4.11
C ASN A 61 -16.59 3.16 -2.63
N THR A 62 -15.88 3.82 -1.73
CA THR A 62 -16.15 3.83 -0.28
C THR A 62 -16.71 5.16 0.18
N ASN A 63 -17.36 5.96 -0.68
CA ASN A 63 -17.92 7.26 -0.34
C ASN A 63 -16.92 8.15 0.43
N SER A 64 -15.68 8.19 -0.03
CA SER A 64 -14.58 8.98 0.55
C SER A 64 -14.08 8.54 1.93
N TRP A 65 -14.40 7.33 2.38
CA TRP A 65 -13.92 6.79 3.66
C TRP A 65 -12.52 6.18 3.62
N PHE A 66 -12.08 5.67 2.47
CA PHE A 66 -10.80 4.96 2.37
C PHE A 66 -9.59 5.80 2.78
N LYS A 67 -9.41 7.00 2.23
CA LYS A 67 -8.23 7.86 2.54
C LYS A 67 -8.16 8.29 4.00
N PRO A 68 -9.26 8.76 4.65
CA PRO A 68 -9.27 9.02 6.09
C PRO A 68 -8.86 7.79 6.91
N MET A 69 -9.34 6.60 6.56
CA MET A 69 -8.97 5.37 7.25
C MET A 69 -7.48 5.04 7.10
N VAL A 70 -6.91 5.20 5.89
CA VAL A 70 -5.46 5.09 5.66
C VAL A 70 -4.68 6.04 6.58
N CYS A 71 -5.13 7.29 6.72
CA CYS A 71 -4.49 8.26 7.62
C CYS A 71 -4.53 7.81 9.08
N ILE A 72 -5.66 7.27 9.54
CA ILE A 72 -5.80 6.74 10.92
C ILE A 72 -4.82 5.62 11.16
N PHE A 73 -4.71 4.64 10.24
CA PHE A 73 -3.77 3.53 10.38
C PHE A 73 -2.30 3.99 10.32
N LYS A 74 -1.96 4.96 9.47
CA LYS A 74 -0.62 5.56 9.42
C LYS A 74 -0.27 6.27 10.74
N ASN A 75 -1.19 7.04 11.29
CA ASN A 75 -1.00 7.72 12.59
C ASN A 75 -0.84 6.73 13.73
N MET A 76 -1.65 5.67 13.76
CA MET A 76 -1.53 4.60 14.75
C MET A 76 -0.14 3.93 14.66
N ARG A 77 0.32 3.56 13.45
CA ARG A 77 1.66 3.01 13.24
C ARG A 77 2.75 3.95 13.75
N ASN A 78 2.69 5.24 13.39
CA ASN A 78 3.68 6.22 13.82
C ASN A 78 3.73 6.33 15.34
N ARG A 79 2.58 6.38 16.01
CA ARG A 79 2.50 6.41 17.45
C ARG A 79 3.09 5.15 18.10
N MET A 80 2.89 3.98 17.49
CA MET A 80 3.51 2.73 17.97
C MET A 80 5.04 2.76 17.84
N ILE A 81 5.57 3.36 16.78
CA ILE A 81 7.01 3.56 16.57
C ILE A 81 7.56 4.53 17.64
N GLU A 82 6.93 5.67 17.84
CA GLU A 82 7.30 6.66 18.87
C GLU A 82 7.31 6.09 20.29
N GLN A 83 6.41 5.15 20.58
CA GLN A 83 6.34 4.45 21.87
C GLN A 83 7.28 3.24 21.98
N GLY A 84 8.09 2.95 20.96
CA GLY A 84 8.98 1.79 20.95
C GLY A 84 8.29 0.42 20.83
N LEU A 85 6.99 0.39 20.48
CA LEU A 85 6.20 -0.82 20.31
C LEU A 85 6.38 -1.45 18.93
N LEU A 86 6.87 -0.67 17.96
CA LEU A 86 7.08 -1.09 16.59
C LEU A 86 8.42 -0.53 16.10
N ALA A 87 9.21 -1.35 15.42
CA ALA A 87 10.47 -0.88 14.83
C ALA A 87 10.20 0.07 13.65
N GLU A 88 11.11 1.02 13.45
CA GLU A 88 11.07 1.90 12.28
C GLU A 88 11.16 1.09 10.98
N GLY A 89 10.47 1.54 9.92
CA GLY A 89 10.40 0.84 8.63
C GLY A 89 9.40 -0.30 8.56
N VAL A 90 8.82 -0.74 9.70
CA VAL A 90 7.75 -1.74 9.70
C VAL A 90 6.43 -1.11 9.23
N ALA A 91 5.69 -1.84 8.38
CA ALA A 91 4.43 -1.43 7.79
C ALA A 91 4.51 -0.07 7.06
N PRO A 92 5.32 0.06 6.00
CA PRO A 92 5.42 1.30 5.24
C PRO A 92 4.05 1.75 4.69
N SER A 93 3.93 3.01 4.34
CA SER A 93 2.65 3.60 3.90
C SER A 93 2.00 2.84 2.76
N TYR A 94 2.78 2.41 1.78
CA TYR A 94 2.32 1.60 0.66
C TYR A 94 1.70 0.26 1.10
N PHE A 95 2.31 -0.39 2.10
CA PHE A 95 1.76 -1.63 2.68
C PHE A 95 0.40 -1.41 3.35
N LEU A 96 0.27 -0.34 4.14
CA LEU A 96 -1.00 -0.02 4.81
C LEU A 96 -2.11 0.32 3.80
N GLU A 97 -1.78 1.05 2.74
CA GLU A 97 -2.71 1.35 1.65
C GLU A 97 -3.17 0.07 0.95
N GLY A 98 -2.25 -0.81 0.57
CA GLY A 98 -2.57 -2.10 -0.06
C GLY A 98 -3.35 -3.04 0.86
N MET A 99 -3.03 -3.06 2.15
CA MET A 99 -3.76 -3.83 3.15
C MET A 99 -5.23 -3.38 3.24
N LEU A 100 -5.47 -2.08 3.35
CA LEU A 100 -6.82 -1.52 3.44
C LEU A 100 -7.56 -1.56 2.10
N TYR A 101 -6.86 -1.54 0.98
CA TYR A 101 -7.46 -1.70 -0.35
C TYR A 101 -8.20 -3.04 -0.48
N ASN A 102 -7.69 -4.11 0.14
CA ASN A 102 -8.29 -5.45 0.10
C ASN A 102 -9.50 -5.61 1.04
N VAL A 103 -9.79 -4.64 1.92
CA VAL A 103 -11.00 -4.67 2.74
C VAL A 103 -12.22 -4.40 1.86
N PRO A 104 -13.31 -5.19 1.92
CA PRO A 104 -14.52 -4.95 1.14
C PRO A 104 -15.10 -3.53 1.33
N ASN A 105 -15.68 -2.96 0.28
CA ASN A 105 -16.16 -1.57 0.31
C ASN A 105 -17.31 -1.35 1.30
N ASP A 106 -18.15 -2.35 1.52
CA ASP A 106 -19.28 -2.34 2.46
C ASP A 106 -18.86 -2.25 3.93
N LYS A 107 -17.57 -2.42 4.23
CA LYS A 107 -16.99 -2.29 5.57
C LYS A 107 -16.61 -0.85 5.94
N PHE A 108 -16.77 0.06 5.00
CA PHE A 108 -16.51 1.48 5.22
C PHE A 108 -17.84 2.24 5.36
N GLY A 109 -17.93 3.19 6.29
CA GLY A 109 -19.00 4.19 6.21
C GLY A 109 -19.94 4.36 7.40
N ASN A 110 -19.88 3.56 8.47
CA ASN A 110 -20.77 3.75 9.62
C ASN A 110 -20.30 4.89 10.53
N SER A 111 -19.21 4.63 11.23
CA SER A 111 -18.46 5.59 12.02
C SER A 111 -16.96 5.35 11.84
N TYR A 112 -16.10 6.29 12.21
CA TYR A 112 -14.66 6.07 12.17
C TYR A 112 -14.22 4.93 13.08
N ALA A 113 -14.83 4.79 14.25
CA ALA A 113 -14.53 3.72 15.19
C ALA A 113 -14.95 2.35 14.65
N ASP A 114 -16.17 2.21 14.15
CA ASP A 114 -16.68 0.95 13.61
C ASP A 114 -15.90 0.53 12.36
N THR A 115 -15.69 1.48 11.43
CA THR A 115 -14.90 1.23 10.23
C THR A 115 -13.46 0.82 10.56
N TRP A 116 -12.86 1.44 11.56
CA TRP A 116 -11.52 1.05 12.03
C TRP A 116 -11.50 -0.38 12.57
N VAL A 117 -12.46 -0.76 13.41
CA VAL A 117 -12.58 -2.12 13.98
C VAL A 117 -12.76 -3.15 12.87
N GLU A 118 -13.64 -2.90 11.91
CA GLU A 118 -13.88 -3.80 10.77
C GLU A 118 -12.62 -3.96 9.91
N CYS A 119 -11.99 -2.85 9.53
CA CYS A 119 -10.74 -2.86 8.77
C CYS A 119 -9.62 -3.60 9.50
N PHE A 120 -9.47 -3.38 10.81
CA PHE A 120 -8.44 -4.03 11.63
C PHE A 120 -8.65 -5.55 11.71
N ASN A 121 -9.86 -6.00 12.00
CA ASN A 121 -10.20 -7.41 12.14
C ASN A 121 -10.00 -8.18 10.84
N LEU A 122 -10.44 -7.63 9.71
CA LEU A 122 -10.26 -8.24 8.40
C LEU A 122 -8.78 -8.30 8.00
N SER A 123 -8.05 -7.20 8.17
CA SER A 123 -6.62 -7.15 7.88
C SER A 123 -5.83 -8.18 8.70
N ARG A 124 -6.15 -8.32 9.98
CA ARG A 124 -5.57 -9.36 10.85
C ARG A 124 -5.87 -10.77 10.35
N THR A 125 -7.07 -11.01 9.86
CA THR A 125 -7.50 -12.30 9.31
C THR A 125 -6.73 -12.65 8.04
N TYR A 126 -6.63 -11.72 7.10
CA TYR A 126 -5.85 -11.91 5.87
C TYR A 126 -4.36 -12.19 6.15
N LEU A 127 -3.75 -11.47 7.08
CA LEU A 127 -2.36 -11.70 7.47
C LEU A 127 -2.14 -13.09 8.07
N LYS A 128 -3.10 -13.61 8.85
CA LYS A 128 -3.03 -14.99 9.40
C LYS A 128 -3.13 -16.03 8.29
N ILE A 129 -4.03 -15.85 7.32
CA ILE A 129 -4.20 -16.76 6.18
C ILE A 129 -2.92 -16.75 5.35
N ALA A 130 -2.37 -15.61 5.01
CA ALA A 130 -1.14 -15.47 4.23
C ALA A 130 0.07 -16.13 4.90
N LYS A 131 0.19 -16.04 6.23
CA LYS A 131 1.24 -16.75 6.98
C LYS A 131 1.08 -18.27 6.92
N ARG A 132 -0.13 -18.78 7.05
CA ARG A 132 -0.42 -20.22 6.96
C ARG A 132 -0.10 -20.79 5.57
N SER A 133 -0.47 -20.09 4.51
CA SER A 133 -0.18 -20.49 3.13
C SER A 133 1.33 -20.57 2.86
N ARG A 134 2.13 -19.61 3.35
CA ARG A 134 3.59 -19.65 3.22
C ARG A 134 4.23 -20.78 3.99
N SER A 135 3.73 -21.11 5.17
CA SER A 135 4.20 -22.23 5.98
C SER A 135 3.90 -23.58 5.33
N ALA A 136 2.80 -23.70 4.61
CA ALA A 136 2.44 -24.93 3.89
C ALA A 136 3.30 -25.20 2.64
N ILE A 137 3.82 -24.16 2.00
CA ILE A 137 4.68 -24.26 0.80
C ILE A 137 6.12 -24.66 1.18
N ASN A 138 6.58 -24.34 2.39
CA ASN A 138 7.94 -24.65 2.83
C ASN A 138 8.12 -26.03 3.47
N VAL A 139 7.12 -26.90 3.43
CA VAL A 139 7.13 -28.29 4.00
C VAL A 139 7.08 -29.35 2.91
N GLY A 140 7.32 -28.97 1.65
CA GLY A 140 7.41 -29.89 0.51
C GLY A 140 8.82 -30.01 -0.03
#